data_dceed53458c8c1fb097b47b39fad746c
#
_entry.id   dceed53458c8c1fb097b47b39fad746c
#
_cell.length_a   1.000
_cell.length_b   1.000
_cell.length_c   1.000
_cell.angle_alpha   90.00
_cell.angle_beta   90.00
_cell.angle_gamma   90.00
#
_symmetry.space_group_name_H-M   'P 1'
#
loop_
_entity.id
_entity.type
_entity.pdbx_description
1 polymer ?
#
loop_
_entity_poly.entity_id
_entity_poly.type
_entity_poly.pdbx_seq_one_letter_code
_entity_poly.pdbx_strand_id
1 'polypeptide(L)'
;MNHLSSHNSLIVACQQRRVRLAQNIQAKSGSGVVILSTAEEKARNRDSDFPYRHDSDFFYLTGFDEPGATLVMLIQKTGFESHLFCRPKDLEREIWDGYRLGPEAAPEILHLDAAYSNTDLGKKLPEFLANQNAIYVRLASNAQVDHQIRDWMGHVRQQARAGTASPEVFHNIESLIHEMRLFKGPGEIETMRQAAAISAEAHIRAMRSCKPGKREYQLEAELLYEFRYRGAQSVAYNSIVAAGANACVLHHRAGSAELLDGDLCLIDAGCELNGYASDITRTFPINGRYSSSQRALYDITLAAQEAAVLETRPGKTFIDPHNAAVRVLTQGLLDEKLIKLSDVGSLDNAIELGAYKRFYMHRTSHWLGMDVHDVGSYRDPLISQQAGQEKPWRLLQKNMVLTIEPGLYIRPADDIPNVFWNIGIRIEDDAVVTDQGCELISRGVTVDPSEIEAIVRS
;
A
#
# COMPACT_ATOMS: atom_id res chain seq x y z
N MET A 1 9.70 27.77 2.74
CA MET A 1 10.87 27.31 1.95
C MET A 1 10.94 25.78 1.81
N ASN A 2 10.50 24.99 2.79
CA ASN A 2 10.59 23.51 2.70
C ASN A 2 9.66 22.86 1.65
N HIS A 3 8.49 23.40 1.39
CA HIS A 3 7.53 22.81 0.41
C HIS A 3 8.01 22.90 -1.05
N LEU A 4 8.67 23.98 -1.44
CA LEU A 4 9.20 24.12 -2.81
C LEU A 4 10.39 23.19 -3.07
N SER A 5 11.23 22.93 -2.07
CA SER A 5 12.37 22.03 -2.21
C SER A 5 11.94 20.55 -2.28
N SER A 6 10.92 20.15 -1.51
CA SER A 6 10.37 18.80 -1.54
C SER A 6 9.63 18.50 -2.84
N HIS A 7 8.88 19.46 -3.37
CA HIS A 7 8.20 19.32 -4.66
C HIS A 7 9.21 19.15 -5.81
N ASN A 8 10.25 19.96 -5.85
CA ASN A 8 11.28 19.86 -6.88
C ASN A 8 12.02 18.49 -6.83
N SER A 9 12.29 17.97 -5.63
CA SER A 9 12.92 16.65 -5.50
C SER A 9 12.03 15.50 -5.99
N LEU A 10 10.71 15.58 -5.79
CA LEU A 10 9.72 14.64 -6.32
C LEU A 10 9.74 14.65 -7.86
N ILE A 11 9.68 15.83 -8.48
CA ILE A 11 9.65 15.95 -9.95
C ILE A 11 10.93 15.42 -10.58
N VAL A 12 12.09 15.70 -9.99
CA VAL A 12 13.37 15.11 -10.44
C VAL A 12 13.35 13.58 -10.33
N ALA A 13 12.81 13.02 -9.24
CA ALA A 13 12.66 11.58 -9.10
C ALA A 13 11.71 10.99 -10.17
N CYS A 14 10.58 11.64 -10.45
CA CYS A 14 9.66 11.22 -11.51
C CYS A 14 10.34 11.23 -12.90
N GLN A 15 11.14 12.24 -13.20
CA GLN A 15 11.93 12.28 -14.43
C GLN A 15 12.91 11.10 -14.51
N GLN A 16 13.65 10.81 -13.44
CA GLN A 16 14.57 9.66 -13.39
C GLN A 16 13.84 8.33 -13.56
N ARG A 17 12.63 8.19 -13.01
CA ARG A 17 11.77 7.00 -13.18
C ARG A 17 11.32 6.83 -14.63
N ARG A 18 10.97 7.92 -15.33
CA ARG A 18 10.67 7.88 -16.78
C ARG A 18 11.87 7.44 -17.61
N VAL A 19 13.07 7.95 -17.28
CA VAL A 19 14.32 7.51 -17.92
C VAL A 19 14.53 5.99 -17.73
N ARG A 20 14.40 5.50 -16.50
CA ARG A 20 14.55 4.08 -16.18
C ARG A 20 13.51 3.21 -16.90
N LEU A 21 12.25 3.65 -16.94
CA LEU A 21 11.20 2.94 -17.65
C LEU A 21 11.50 2.86 -19.15
N ALA A 22 11.95 3.97 -19.76
CA ALA A 22 12.33 3.99 -21.16
C ALA A 22 13.48 3.01 -21.46
N GLN A 23 14.51 2.98 -20.61
CA GLN A 23 15.63 2.02 -20.74
C GLN A 23 15.15 0.57 -20.64
N ASN A 24 14.24 0.25 -19.71
CA ASN A 24 13.66 -1.08 -19.59
C ASN A 24 12.88 -1.51 -20.83
N ILE A 25 12.12 -0.59 -21.43
CA ILE A 25 11.37 -0.83 -22.66
C ILE A 25 12.31 -0.99 -23.85
N GLN A 26 13.33 -0.15 -23.96
CA GLN A 26 14.37 -0.27 -25.00
C GLN A 26 15.07 -1.64 -24.96
N ALA A 27 15.40 -2.12 -23.77
CA ALA A 27 16.00 -3.44 -23.58
C ALA A 27 15.04 -4.59 -23.96
N LYS A 28 13.72 -4.41 -23.76
CA LYS A 28 12.71 -5.45 -23.98
C LYS A 28 12.24 -5.53 -25.46
N SER A 29 11.97 -4.40 -26.10
CA SER A 29 11.34 -4.31 -27.43
C SER A 29 12.05 -3.36 -28.39
N GLY A 30 13.07 -2.64 -27.96
CA GLY A 30 13.79 -1.63 -28.74
C GLY A 30 13.03 -0.29 -28.87
N SER A 31 11.70 -0.30 -28.95
CA SER A 31 10.87 0.91 -29.04
C SER A 31 9.42 0.60 -28.66
N GLY A 32 8.61 1.63 -28.42
CA GLY A 32 7.19 1.49 -28.13
C GLY A 32 6.54 2.76 -27.59
N VAL A 33 5.23 2.73 -27.44
CA VAL A 33 4.44 3.82 -26.86
C VAL A 33 3.87 3.38 -25.52
N VAL A 34 4.14 4.14 -24.48
CA VAL A 34 3.47 4.01 -23.17
C VAL A 34 2.23 4.88 -23.18
N ILE A 35 1.11 4.35 -22.72
CA ILE A 35 -0.13 5.10 -22.46
C ILE A 35 -0.59 4.76 -21.05
N LEU A 36 -0.61 5.76 -20.16
CA LEU A 36 -0.98 5.60 -18.78
C LEU A 36 -1.86 6.76 -18.31
N SER A 37 -3.12 6.47 -18.03
CA SER A 37 -4.07 7.45 -17.52
C SER A 37 -4.11 7.45 -16.00
N THR A 38 -4.39 8.62 -15.41
CA THR A 38 -4.66 8.73 -13.98
C THR A 38 -6.04 8.18 -13.63
N ALA A 39 -6.36 8.15 -12.32
CA ALA A 39 -7.67 7.72 -11.84
C ALA A 39 -8.78 8.69 -12.29
N GLU A 40 -10.00 8.18 -12.36
CA GLU A 40 -11.20 8.98 -12.59
C GLU A 40 -11.75 9.53 -11.28
N GLU A 41 -12.40 10.70 -11.34
CA GLU A 41 -13.20 11.22 -10.23
C GLU A 41 -14.41 10.31 -10.00
N LYS A 42 -14.77 10.09 -8.73
CA LYS A 42 -15.87 9.19 -8.35
C LYS A 42 -16.93 9.95 -7.56
N ALA A 43 -18.14 9.96 -8.09
CA ALA A 43 -19.28 10.55 -7.38
C ALA A 43 -19.57 9.80 -6.07
N ARG A 44 -19.67 10.55 -4.97
CA ARG A 44 -20.17 10.05 -3.69
C ARG A 44 -21.68 10.04 -3.64
N ASN A 45 -22.29 11.08 -4.20
CA ASN A 45 -23.73 11.22 -4.36
C ASN A 45 -24.01 12.15 -5.56
N ARG A 46 -25.28 12.62 -5.75
CA ARG A 46 -25.70 13.37 -6.95
C ARG A 46 -24.97 14.70 -7.16
N ASP A 47 -24.44 15.31 -6.10
CA ASP A 47 -23.87 16.67 -6.13
C ASP A 47 -22.57 16.78 -5.34
N SER A 48 -21.90 15.66 -5.10
CA SER A 48 -20.63 15.64 -4.36
C SER A 48 -19.80 14.42 -4.77
N ASP A 49 -18.51 14.63 -4.97
CA ASP A 49 -17.56 13.60 -5.26
C ASP A 49 -16.81 13.14 -4.00
N PHE A 50 -16.23 11.94 -4.05
CA PHE A 50 -15.20 11.55 -3.10
C PHE A 50 -13.96 12.41 -3.31
N PRO A 51 -13.16 12.66 -2.25
CA PRO A 51 -11.85 13.29 -2.43
C PRO A 51 -11.07 12.57 -3.52
N TYR A 52 -10.57 13.34 -4.49
CA TYR A 52 -9.78 12.77 -5.59
C TYR A 52 -8.47 12.20 -5.07
N ARG A 53 -8.12 11.00 -5.52
CA ARG A 53 -6.80 10.39 -5.37
C ARG A 53 -6.33 9.93 -6.74
N HIS A 54 -5.14 10.36 -7.11
CA HIS A 54 -4.48 9.95 -8.35
C HIS A 54 -4.25 8.44 -8.42
N ASP A 55 -4.02 7.93 -9.61
CA ASP A 55 -3.49 6.57 -9.82
C ASP A 55 -2.02 6.52 -9.38
N SER A 56 -1.64 5.49 -8.62
CA SER A 56 -0.30 5.39 -8.04
C SER A 56 0.81 5.26 -9.09
N ASP A 57 0.62 4.46 -10.15
CA ASP A 57 1.62 4.32 -11.22
C ASP A 57 1.78 5.59 -12.05
N PHE A 58 0.65 6.26 -12.32
CA PHE A 58 0.67 7.55 -13.02
C PHE A 58 1.42 8.61 -12.21
N PHE A 59 1.09 8.75 -10.93
CA PHE A 59 1.75 9.71 -10.04
C PHE A 59 3.24 9.37 -9.83
N TYR A 60 3.59 8.09 -9.73
CA TYR A 60 4.98 7.62 -9.64
C TYR A 60 5.85 8.13 -10.77
N LEU A 61 5.28 8.24 -11.99
CA LEU A 61 5.99 8.69 -13.19
C LEU A 61 5.88 10.20 -13.45
N THR A 62 4.85 10.88 -12.91
CA THR A 62 4.56 12.26 -13.26
C THR A 62 4.67 13.26 -12.11
N GLY A 63 4.32 12.85 -10.88
CA GLY A 63 4.09 13.76 -9.77
C GLY A 63 2.88 14.66 -9.94
N PHE A 64 2.00 14.38 -10.93
CA PHE A 64 0.82 15.17 -11.25
C PHE A 64 -0.41 14.58 -10.57
N ASP A 65 -1.13 15.39 -9.81
CA ASP A 65 -2.22 14.95 -8.93
C ASP A 65 -3.62 15.44 -9.35
N GLU A 66 -3.74 16.04 -10.54
CA GLU A 66 -5.05 16.44 -11.06
C GLU A 66 -5.72 15.31 -11.87
N PRO A 67 -7.07 15.22 -11.84
CA PRO A 67 -7.82 14.25 -12.63
C PRO A 67 -7.83 14.58 -14.12
N GLY A 68 -8.27 13.59 -14.93
CA GLY A 68 -8.46 13.76 -16.38
C GLY A 68 -7.15 13.89 -17.15
N ALA A 69 -6.08 13.21 -16.70
CA ALA A 69 -4.77 13.26 -17.35
C ALA A 69 -4.31 11.91 -17.88
N THR A 70 -3.49 11.94 -18.94
CA THR A 70 -2.84 10.76 -19.55
C THR A 70 -1.39 11.09 -19.87
N LEU A 71 -0.47 10.29 -19.37
CA LEU A 71 0.95 10.29 -19.75
C LEU A 71 1.12 9.42 -21.00
N VAL A 72 1.78 9.97 -22.01
CA VAL A 72 2.23 9.24 -23.21
C VAL A 72 3.74 9.37 -23.31
N MET A 73 4.45 8.22 -23.40
CA MET A 73 5.89 8.25 -23.65
C MET A 73 6.17 7.59 -25.01
N LEU A 74 6.87 8.31 -25.87
CA LEU A 74 7.34 7.81 -27.17
C LEU A 74 8.78 7.33 -27.00
N ILE A 75 8.98 6.01 -26.99
CA ILE A 75 10.28 5.40 -26.74
C ILE A 75 10.84 4.90 -28.05
N GLN A 76 11.98 5.42 -28.43
CA GLN A 76 12.72 5.07 -29.62
C GLN A 76 13.96 4.23 -29.27
N LYS A 77 14.64 3.66 -30.25
CA LYS A 77 15.90 2.91 -30.03
C LYS A 77 16.94 3.73 -29.29
N THR A 78 16.94 5.04 -29.51
CA THR A 78 17.79 6.00 -28.80
C THR A 78 16.94 7.17 -28.34
N GLY A 79 16.85 7.38 -27.01
CA GLY A 79 16.05 8.45 -26.42
C GLY A 79 14.56 8.11 -26.25
N PHE A 80 13.85 9.05 -25.68
CA PHE A 80 12.39 9.02 -25.53
C PHE A 80 11.87 10.44 -25.37
N GLU A 81 10.58 10.62 -25.60
CA GLU A 81 9.84 11.84 -25.30
C GLU A 81 8.68 11.50 -24.36
N SER A 82 8.37 12.42 -23.44
CA SER A 82 7.27 12.31 -22.48
C SER A 82 6.27 13.44 -22.66
N HIS A 83 5.02 13.10 -22.87
CA HIS A 83 3.93 14.03 -23.17
C HIS A 83 2.80 13.85 -22.16
N LEU A 84 2.27 14.97 -21.62
CA LEU A 84 1.13 14.93 -20.74
C LEU A 84 -0.10 15.52 -21.49
N PHE A 85 -1.19 14.77 -21.46
CA PHE A 85 -2.50 15.27 -21.80
C PHE A 85 -3.22 15.59 -20.49
N CYS A 86 -3.57 16.87 -20.26
CA CYS A 86 -4.22 17.30 -19.02
C CYS A 86 -5.34 18.31 -19.31
N ARG A 87 -6.13 18.63 -18.29
CA ARG A 87 -7.20 19.62 -18.41
C ARG A 87 -6.60 20.98 -18.73
N PRO A 88 -7.10 21.73 -19.74
CA PRO A 88 -6.67 23.08 -19.99
C PRO A 88 -7.15 24.03 -18.88
N LYS A 89 -6.50 25.18 -18.75
CA LYS A 89 -7.01 26.27 -17.92
C LYS A 89 -8.39 26.71 -18.40
N ASP A 90 -9.30 26.88 -17.47
CA ASP A 90 -10.68 27.30 -17.71
C ASP A 90 -11.12 28.18 -16.54
N LEU A 91 -11.12 29.50 -16.74
CA LEU A 91 -11.39 30.46 -15.68
C LEU A 91 -12.79 30.30 -15.06
N GLU A 92 -13.78 29.85 -15.83
CA GLU A 92 -15.11 29.58 -15.28
C GLU A 92 -15.13 28.38 -14.38
N ARG A 93 -14.45 27.28 -14.80
CA ARG A 93 -14.34 26.05 -14.01
C ARG A 93 -13.43 26.23 -12.79
N GLU A 94 -12.34 26.98 -12.92
CA GLU A 94 -11.41 27.23 -11.81
C GLU A 94 -12.06 27.98 -10.63
N ILE A 95 -13.15 28.72 -10.87
CA ILE A 95 -13.97 29.34 -9.81
C ILE A 95 -14.65 28.26 -8.94
N TRP A 96 -14.97 27.07 -9.51
CA TRP A 96 -15.69 26.00 -8.83
C TRP A 96 -14.76 24.92 -8.30
N ASP A 97 -13.79 24.49 -9.13
CA ASP A 97 -13.01 23.27 -8.91
C ASP A 97 -11.57 23.57 -8.43
N GLY A 98 -11.17 24.85 -8.38
CA GLY A 98 -9.81 25.27 -8.06
C GLY A 98 -8.90 25.41 -9.28
N TYR A 99 -7.69 25.92 -9.05
CA TYR A 99 -6.73 26.21 -10.11
C TYR A 99 -6.21 24.92 -10.76
N ARG A 100 -6.02 24.98 -12.09
CA ARG A 100 -5.42 23.91 -12.89
C ARG A 100 -4.02 24.31 -13.32
N LEU A 101 -3.11 23.34 -13.39
CA LEU A 101 -1.76 23.57 -13.92
C LEU A 101 -1.83 23.98 -15.41
N GLY A 102 -2.63 23.27 -16.18
CA GLY A 102 -2.78 23.45 -17.63
C GLY A 102 -1.59 22.96 -18.44
N PRO A 103 -1.81 22.71 -19.76
CA PRO A 103 -0.76 22.19 -20.64
C PRO A 103 0.38 23.18 -20.89
N GLU A 104 0.19 24.49 -20.71
CA GLU A 104 1.20 25.52 -20.94
C GLU A 104 2.32 25.49 -19.90
N ALA A 105 1.98 25.25 -18.62
CA ALA A 105 2.93 25.23 -17.53
C ALA A 105 3.49 23.83 -17.23
N ALA A 106 2.75 22.78 -17.60
CA ALA A 106 3.10 21.40 -17.26
C ALA A 106 4.49 20.94 -17.74
N PRO A 107 4.97 21.29 -18.97
CA PRO A 107 6.28 20.84 -19.42
C PRO A 107 7.42 21.33 -18.53
N GLU A 108 7.41 22.59 -18.14
CA GLU A 108 8.45 23.19 -17.28
C GLU A 108 8.38 22.62 -15.86
N ILE A 109 7.18 22.61 -15.25
CA ILE A 109 7.01 22.23 -13.85
C ILE A 109 7.23 20.73 -13.61
N LEU A 110 6.83 19.87 -14.57
CA LEU A 110 6.91 18.42 -14.44
C LEU A 110 8.09 17.80 -15.20
N HIS A 111 8.96 18.64 -15.78
CA HIS A 111 10.10 18.22 -16.60
C HIS A 111 9.68 17.24 -17.72
N LEU A 112 8.70 17.65 -18.54
CA LEU A 112 8.18 16.91 -19.69
C LEU A 112 8.62 17.57 -20.99
N ASP A 113 8.61 16.82 -22.09
CA ASP A 113 8.98 17.34 -23.41
C ASP A 113 7.85 18.21 -24.00
N ALA A 114 6.57 17.85 -23.75
CA ALA A 114 5.41 18.64 -24.15
C ALA A 114 4.18 18.30 -23.30
N ALA A 115 3.17 19.18 -23.34
CA ALA A 115 1.84 18.89 -22.85
C ALA A 115 0.75 19.44 -23.78
N TYR A 116 -0.43 18.84 -23.71
CA TYR A 116 -1.56 19.13 -24.58
C TYR A 116 -2.85 19.12 -23.76
N SER A 117 -3.90 19.75 -24.31
CA SER A 117 -5.24 19.57 -23.77
C SER A 117 -5.65 18.09 -23.85
N ASN A 118 -6.28 17.56 -22.81
CA ASN A 118 -6.82 16.20 -22.81
C ASN A 118 -7.89 16.00 -23.90
N THR A 119 -8.53 17.04 -24.39
CA THR A 119 -9.45 16.99 -25.54
C THR A 119 -8.74 16.66 -26.86
N ASP A 120 -7.43 16.86 -26.96
CA ASP A 120 -6.63 16.56 -28.13
C ASP A 120 -6.11 15.11 -28.16
N LEU A 121 -6.31 14.34 -27.07
CA LEU A 121 -5.81 12.99 -26.93
C LEU A 121 -6.24 12.10 -28.10
N GLY A 122 -7.53 12.09 -28.42
CA GLY A 122 -8.09 11.28 -29.51
C GLY A 122 -7.51 11.60 -30.91
N LYS A 123 -7.10 12.86 -31.13
CA LYS A 123 -6.49 13.29 -32.38
C LYS A 123 -5.02 12.95 -32.46
N LYS A 124 -4.26 13.15 -31.36
CA LYS A 124 -2.80 12.99 -31.35
C LYS A 124 -2.34 11.55 -31.15
N LEU A 125 -3.07 10.73 -30.42
CA LEU A 125 -2.67 9.35 -30.15
C LEU A 125 -2.47 8.51 -31.43
N PRO A 126 -3.34 8.58 -32.47
CA PRO A 126 -3.06 7.88 -33.73
C PRO A 126 -1.74 8.30 -34.39
N GLU A 127 -1.34 9.57 -34.30
CA GLU A 127 -0.05 10.07 -34.80
C GLU A 127 1.13 9.45 -34.03
N PHE A 128 1.02 9.35 -32.71
CA PHE A 128 2.03 8.76 -31.83
C PHE A 128 2.14 7.24 -31.97
N LEU A 129 1.05 6.56 -32.31
CA LEU A 129 1.02 5.12 -32.51
C LEU A 129 1.52 4.71 -33.90
N ALA A 130 1.51 5.63 -34.90
CA ALA A 130 1.92 5.35 -36.26
C ALA A 130 3.38 4.89 -36.31
N ASN A 131 3.64 3.76 -36.99
CA ASN A 131 4.97 3.17 -37.22
C ASN A 131 5.70 2.75 -35.91
N GLN A 132 4.96 2.54 -34.82
CA GLN A 132 5.52 2.01 -33.58
C GLN A 132 5.44 0.48 -33.56
N ASN A 133 6.39 -0.16 -32.87
CA ASN A 133 6.47 -1.62 -32.79
C ASN A 133 5.50 -2.19 -31.74
N ALA A 134 5.35 -1.50 -30.61
CA ALA A 134 4.61 -2.00 -29.45
C ALA A 134 3.87 -0.89 -28.70
N ILE A 135 2.81 -1.29 -28.02
CA ILE A 135 2.09 -0.45 -27.03
C ILE A 135 2.29 -1.06 -25.65
N TYR A 136 2.60 -0.20 -24.70
CA TYR A 136 2.71 -0.51 -23.27
C TYR A 136 1.54 0.14 -22.52
N VAL A 137 0.63 -0.66 -22.01
CA VAL A 137 -0.65 -0.20 -21.44
C VAL A 137 -1.16 -1.20 -20.40
N ARG A 138 -2.04 -0.78 -19.52
CA ARG A 138 -2.83 -1.68 -18.68
C ARG A 138 -4.08 -2.14 -19.45
N LEU A 139 -4.01 -3.27 -20.12
CA LEU A 139 -5.19 -3.86 -20.78
C LEU A 139 -6.11 -4.52 -19.75
N ALA A 140 -7.42 -4.43 -20.01
CA ALA A 140 -8.49 -5.00 -19.18
C ALA A 140 -8.61 -4.42 -17.75
N SER A 141 -7.96 -3.30 -17.47
CA SER A 141 -8.11 -2.57 -16.22
C SER A 141 -9.24 -1.54 -16.27
N ASN A 142 -9.49 -0.94 -17.43
CA ASN A 142 -10.56 0.03 -17.68
C ASN A 142 -11.12 -0.15 -19.08
N ALA A 143 -12.39 -0.57 -19.17
CA ALA A 143 -13.05 -0.87 -20.44
C ALA A 143 -13.13 0.35 -21.38
N GLN A 144 -13.22 1.57 -20.86
CA GLN A 144 -13.25 2.79 -21.67
C GLN A 144 -11.89 3.05 -22.32
N VAL A 145 -10.80 2.90 -21.57
CA VAL A 145 -9.42 3.03 -22.10
C VAL A 145 -9.16 1.96 -23.15
N ASP A 146 -9.55 0.71 -22.91
CA ASP A 146 -9.42 -0.38 -23.89
C ASP A 146 -10.17 -0.09 -25.19
N HIS A 147 -11.38 0.51 -25.07
CA HIS A 147 -12.16 0.92 -26.23
C HIS A 147 -11.46 2.04 -27.01
N GLN A 148 -10.96 3.05 -26.33
CA GLN A 148 -10.22 4.15 -26.96
C GLN A 148 -8.96 3.66 -27.70
N ILE A 149 -8.19 2.75 -27.09
CA ILE A 149 -7.00 2.16 -27.73
C ILE A 149 -7.38 1.47 -29.03
N ARG A 150 -8.47 0.69 -29.02
CA ARG A 150 -8.98 0.02 -30.23
C ARG A 150 -9.35 1.02 -31.33
N ASP A 151 -10.00 2.13 -30.98
CA ASP A 151 -10.40 3.17 -31.92
C ASP A 151 -9.18 3.88 -32.51
N TRP A 152 -8.18 4.25 -31.69
CA TRP A 152 -6.93 4.84 -32.15
C TRP A 152 -6.18 3.91 -33.10
N MET A 153 -6.09 2.62 -32.76
CA MET A 153 -5.51 1.61 -33.64
C MET A 153 -6.28 1.49 -34.96
N GLY A 154 -7.60 1.60 -34.94
CA GLY A 154 -8.44 1.64 -36.12
C GLY A 154 -8.09 2.81 -37.06
N HIS A 155 -7.88 4.01 -36.50
CA HIS A 155 -7.46 5.19 -37.25
C HIS A 155 -6.07 5.02 -37.89
N VAL A 156 -5.10 4.43 -37.17
CA VAL A 156 -3.76 4.13 -37.75
C VAL A 156 -3.88 3.15 -38.89
N ARG A 157 -4.67 2.07 -38.76
CA ARG A 157 -4.88 1.07 -39.81
C ARG A 157 -5.51 1.64 -41.09
N GLN A 158 -6.37 2.68 -40.99
CA GLN A 158 -6.94 3.35 -42.15
C GLN A 158 -5.88 4.04 -43.00
N GLN A 159 -4.70 4.33 -42.46
CA GLN A 159 -3.57 4.96 -43.14
C GLN A 159 -2.63 3.94 -43.81
N ALA A 160 -2.94 2.65 -43.80
CA ALA A 160 -2.08 1.58 -44.34
C ALA A 160 -1.76 1.77 -45.81
N ARG A 161 -2.69 2.35 -46.62
CA ARG A 161 -2.44 2.68 -48.01
C ARG A 161 -1.37 3.75 -48.22
N ALA A 162 -1.15 4.61 -47.22
CA ALA A 162 -0.08 5.60 -47.18
C ALA A 162 1.25 5.02 -46.69
N GLY A 163 1.32 3.72 -46.40
CA GLY A 163 2.51 3.03 -45.87
C GLY A 163 2.66 3.09 -44.35
N THR A 164 1.66 3.57 -43.64
CA THR A 164 1.70 3.64 -42.16
C THR A 164 1.47 2.25 -41.57
N ALA A 165 2.40 1.78 -40.74
CA ALA A 165 2.24 0.56 -39.95
C ALA A 165 1.59 0.85 -38.58
N SER A 166 0.72 -0.05 -38.15
CA SER A 166 0.13 -0.01 -36.83
C SER A 166 0.90 -0.93 -35.88
N PRO A 167 1.02 -0.63 -34.57
CA PRO A 167 1.64 -1.52 -33.60
C PRO A 167 1.00 -2.91 -33.61
N GLU A 168 1.84 -3.96 -33.53
CA GLU A 168 1.38 -5.36 -33.55
C GLU A 168 1.43 -6.02 -32.18
N VAL A 169 2.23 -5.46 -31.24
CA VAL A 169 2.48 -6.06 -29.93
C VAL A 169 1.91 -5.19 -28.83
N PHE A 170 1.21 -5.83 -27.89
CA PHE A 170 0.74 -5.21 -26.66
C PHE A 170 1.49 -5.81 -25.45
N HIS A 171 2.03 -4.96 -24.62
CA HIS A 171 2.66 -5.34 -23.37
C HIS A 171 1.88 -4.76 -22.18
N ASN A 172 1.67 -5.57 -21.14
CA ASN A 172 1.24 -5.04 -19.85
C ASN A 172 2.39 -4.25 -19.22
N ILE A 173 2.17 -2.94 -19.01
CA ILE A 173 3.17 -2.04 -18.44
C ILE A 173 3.40 -2.30 -16.94
N GLU A 174 2.39 -2.82 -16.23
CA GLU A 174 2.45 -3.03 -14.79
C GLU A 174 3.68 -3.81 -14.36
N SER A 175 4.04 -4.87 -15.09
CA SER A 175 5.22 -5.69 -14.75
C SER A 175 6.52 -4.90 -14.68
N LEU A 176 6.65 -3.81 -15.45
CA LEU A 176 7.83 -2.95 -15.45
C LEU A 176 7.76 -1.90 -14.33
N ILE A 177 6.62 -1.23 -14.18
CA ILE A 177 6.44 -0.18 -13.16
C ILE A 177 6.44 -0.80 -11.75
N HIS A 178 5.74 -1.91 -11.55
CA HIS A 178 5.62 -2.56 -10.25
C HIS A 178 6.97 -3.08 -9.74
N GLU A 179 7.83 -3.57 -10.63
CA GLU A 179 9.20 -3.94 -10.27
C GLU A 179 10.04 -2.71 -9.87
N MET A 180 9.80 -1.56 -10.51
CA MET A 180 10.46 -0.31 -10.12
C MET A 180 9.95 0.23 -8.78
N ARG A 181 8.64 0.17 -8.53
CA ARG A 181 7.99 0.61 -7.28
C ARG A 181 8.35 -0.26 -6.08
N LEU A 182 8.63 -1.55 -6.30
CA LEU A 182 9.01 -2.46 -5.21
C LEU A 182 10.28 -2.00 -4.49
N PHE A 183 11.23 -1.42 -5.21
CA PHE A 183 12.49 -0.90 -4.64
C PHE A 183 12.38 0.61 -4.43
N LYS A 184 12.18 1.02 -3.19
CA LYS A 184 11.98 2.42 -2.83
C LYS A 184 13.30 3.19 -2.86
N GLY A 185 13.28 4.36 -3.48
CA GLY A 185 14.40 5.30 -3.44
C GLY A 185 14.48 6.01 -2.07
N PRO A 186 15.62 6.68 -1.78
CA PRO A 186 15.80 7.35 -0.48
C PRO A 186 14.72 8.38 -0.15
N GLY A 187 14.24 9.15 -1.14
CA GLY A 187 13.17 10.13 -0.94
C GLY A 187 11.81 9.48 -0.64
N GLU A 188 11.54 8.30 -1.23
CA GLU A 188 10.33 7.53 -0.95
C GLU A 188 10.35 6.99 0.49
N ILE A 189 11.47 6.39 0.90
CA ILE A 189 11.65 5.87 2.27
C ILE A 189 11.51 7.00 3.30
N GLU A 190 12.07 8.19 3.02
CA GLU A 190 11.94 9.35 3.91
C GLU A 190 10.48 9.81 4.02
N THR A 191 9.73 9.84 2.92
CA THR A 191 8.30 10.16 2.95
C THR A 191 7.51 9.13 3.77
N MET A 192 7.83 7.84 3.63
CA MET A 192 7.22 6.77 4.42
C MET A 192 7.55 6.87 5.91
N ARG A 193 8.79 7.25 6.28
CA ARG A 193 9.15 7.53 7.68
C ARG A 193 8.30 8.67 8.26
N GLN A 194 8.09 9.74 7.49
CA GLN A 194 7.27 10.87 7.93
C GLN A 194 5.79 10.45 8.07
N ALA A 195 5.25 9.66 7.14
CA ALA A 195 3.91 9.10 7.25
C ALA A 195 3.77 8.20 8.50
N ALA A 196 4.73 7.31 8.74
CA ALA A 196 4.78 6.44 9.91
C ALA A 196 4.88 7.24 11.23
N ALA A 197 5.68 8.32 11.26
CA ALA A 197 5.77 9.19 12.42
C ALA A 197 4.45 9.91 12.73
N ILE A 198 3.73 10.40 11.70
CA ILE A 198 2.39 10.99 11.87
C ILE A 198 1.43 9.96 12.42
N SER A 199 1.45 8.73 11.88
CA SER A 199 0.57 7.64 12.32
C SER A 199 0.89 7.18 13.72
N ALA A 200 2.15 7.11 14.12
CA ALA A 200 2.56 6.79 15.48
C ALA A 200 1.99 7.79 16.51
N GLU A 201 2.07 9.09 16.23
CA GLU A 201 1.49 10.12 17.08
C GLU A 201 -0.04 10.02 17.16
N ALA A 202 -0.70 9.65 16.05
CA ALA A 202 -2.15 9.46 16.05
C ALA A 202 -2.56 8.26 16.94
N HIS A 203 -1.81 7.17 16.90
CA HIS A 203 -2.01 6.04 17.81
C HIS A 203 -1.82 6.44 19.29
N ILE A 204 -0.76 7.18 19.60
CA ILE A 204 -0.52 7.69 20.96
C ILE A 204 -1.67 8.58 21.41
N ARG A 205 -2.17 9.46 20.54
CA ARG A 205 -3.33 10.29 20.81
C ARG A 205 -4.59 9.47 21.07
N ALA A 206 -4.87 8.47 20.24
CA ALA A 206 -6.01 7.58 20.42
C ALA A 206 -5.93 6.80 21.75
N MET A 207 -4.75 6.26 22.10
CA MET A 207 -4.51 5.59 23.38
C MET A 207 -4.80 6.51 24.57
N ARG A 208 -4.28 7.75 24.60
CA ARG A 208 -4.54 8.74 25.65
C ARG A 208 -6.00 9.11 25.77
N SER A 209 -6.69 9.15 24.63
CA SER A 209 -8.12 9.45 24.55
C SER A 209 -9.01 8.28 24.97
N CYS A 210 -8.48 7.04 24.95
CA CYS A 210 -9.25 5.84 25.24
C CYS A 210 -9.67 5.78 26.71
N LYS A 211 -11.00 5.68 26.93
CA LYS A 211 -11.58 5.52 28.28
C LYS A 211 -12.86 4.67 28.18
N PRO A 212 -13.20 3.87 29.19
CA PRO A 212 -14.49 3.19 29.25
C PRO A 212 -15.67 4.16 29.05
N GLY A 213 -16.68 3.73 28.33
CA GLY A 213 -17.85 4.54 27.98
C GLY A 213 -17.74 5.34 26.68
N LYS A 214 -16.52 5.52 26.14
CA LYS A 214 -16.36 6.05 24.79
C LYS A 214 -16.79 5.01 23.74
N ARG A 215 -16.84 5.44 22.48
CA ARG A 215 -17.22 4.59 21.33
C ARG A 215 -16.08 4.53 20.30
N GLU A 216 -16.05 3.47 19.50
CA GLU A 216 -15.01 3.24 18.47
C GLU A 216 -14.84 4.44 17.55
N TYR A 217 -15.94 5.00 17.01
CA TYR A 217 -15.87 6.17 16.10
C TYR A 217 -15.26 7.42 16.76
N GLN A 218 -15.26 7.52 18.10
CA GLN A 218 -14.63 8.65 18.78
C GLN A 218 -13.12 8.51 18.81
N LEU A 219 -12.58 7.28 18.89
CA LEU A 219 -11.15 7.07 18.73
C LEU A 219 -10.71 7.23 17.25
N GLU A 220 -11.54 6.79 16.32
CA GLU A 220 -11.31 7.07 14.89
C GLU A 220 -11.21 8.58 14.62
N ALA A 221 -12.08 9.38 15.23
CA ALA A 221 -12.03 10.84 15.08
C ALA A 221 -10.72 11.44 15.61
N GLU A 222 -10.12 10.88 16.69
CA GLU A 222 -8.81 11.31 17.19
C GLU A 222 -7.69 10.98 16.20
N LEU A 223 -7.73 9.80 15.54
CA LEU A 223 -6.78 9.40 14.51
C LEU A 223 -6.88 10.36 13.30
N LEU A 224 -8.07 10.57 12.78
CA LEU A 224 -8.33 11.44 11.64
C LEU A 224 -7.90 12.89 11.90
N TYR A 225 -8.17 13.40 13.10
CA TYR A 225 -7.72 14.72 13.52
C TYR A 225 -6.20 14.83 13.44
N GLU A 226 -5.47 13.88 14.04
CA GLU A 226 -4.01 13.93 14.12
C GLU A 226 -3.37 13.80 12.72
N PHE A 227 -3.87 12.91 11.87
CA PHE A 227 -3.41 12.78 10.49
C PHE A 227 -3.52 14.12 9.74
N ARG A 228 -4.70 14.75 9.78
CA ARG A 228 -4.94 16.01 9.08
C ARG A 228 -4.19 17.18 9.69
N TYR A 229 -4.12 17.25 11.02
CA TYR A 229 -3.42 18.33 11.73
C TYR A 229 -1.92 18.34 11.42
N ARG A 230 -1.31 17.17 11.21
CA ARG A 230 0.12 17.02 10.86
C ARG A 230 0.39 17.04 9.36
N GLY A 231 -0.61 17.25 8.51
CA GLY A 231 -0.43 17.50 7.08
C GLY A 231 -0.57 16.29 6.16
N ALA A 232 -0.97 15.13 6.66
CA ALA A 232 -1.34 14.01 5.80
C ALA A 232 -2.56 14.37 4.94
N GLN A 233 -2.57 13.95 3.68
CA GLN A 233 -3.67 14.24 2.74
C GLN A 233 -4.91 13.41 3.06
N SER A 234 -4.74 12.17 3.44
CA SER A 234 -5.83 11.21 3.70
C SER A 234 -5.39 10.14 4.69
N VAL A 235 -6.33 9.24 5.02
CA VAL A 235 -6.02 7.90 5.51
C VAL A 235 -5.46 7.08 4.36
N ALA A 236 -4.53 6.15 4.63
CA ALA A 236 -4.02 5.20 3.64
C ALA A 236 -5.09 4.13 3.32
N TYR A 237 -5.90 3.79 4.31
CA TYR A 237 -7.02 2.86 4.25
C TYR A 237 -8.04 3.21 5.34
N ASN A 238 -9.24 2.62 5.26
CA ASN A 238 -10.25 2.85 6.30
C ASN A 238 -9.77 2.30 7.64
N SER A 239 -9.61 3.16 8.62
CA SER A 239 -9.12 2.80 9.95
C SER A 239 -9.98 1.70 10.59
N ILE A 240 -9.32 0.73 11.19
CA ILE A 240 -9.92 -0.29 12.03
C ILE A 240 -9.79 0.18 13.48
N VAL A 241 -10.91 0.36 14.16
CA VAL A 241 -10.97 0.61 15.60
C VAL A 241 -11.93 -0.39 16.19
N ALA A 242 -11.43 -1.42 16.84
CA ALA A 242 -12.18 -2.60 17.21
C ALA A 242 -12.08 -2.88 18.71
N ALA A 243 -13.18 -2.70 19.43
CA ALA A 243 -13.28 -2.94 20.87
C ALA A 243 -13.78 -4.36 21.18
N GLY A 244 -13.18 -5.04 22.16
CA GLY A 244 -13.59 -6.35 22.63
C GLY A 244 -13.70 -7.39 21.51
N ALA A 245 -14.86 -8.03 21.36
CA ALA A 245 -15.12 -9.06 20.36
C ALA A 245 -14.91 -8.59 18.91
N ASN A 246 -15.07 -7.29 18.63
CA ASN A 246 -14.87 -6.72 17.31
C ASN A 246 -13.41 -6.87 16.83
N ALA A 247 -12.45 -6.93 17.76
CA ALA A 247 -11.04 -7.17 17.44
C ALA A 247 -10.79 -8.56 16.80
N CYS A 248 -11.75 -9.50 16.89
CA CYS A 248 -11.70 -10.77 16.18
C CYS A 248 -12.30 -10.71 14.75
N VAL A 249 -12.65 -9.51 14.25
CA VAL A 249 -13.09 -9.24 12.88
C VAL A 249 -11.98 -8.46 12.17
N LEU A 250 -11.26 -9.10 11.26
CA LEU A 250 -10.00 -8.59 10.70
C LEU A 250 -10.11 -7.19 10.09
N HIS A 251 -11.18 -6.90 9.35
CA HIS A 251 -11.45 -5.61 8.72
C HIS A 251 -12.69 -4.93 9.33
N HIS A 252 -12.77 -4.93 10.67
CA HIS A 252 -13.82 -4.23 11.38
C HIS A 252 -13.73 -2.72 11.11
N ARG A 253 -14.89 -2.08 10.91
CA ARG A 253 -14.96 -0.62 10.76
C ARG A 253 -15.46 -0.01 12.05
N ALA A 254 -14.83 1.08 12.45
CA ALA A 254 -15.23 1.85 13.62
C ALA A 254 -16.74 2.15 13.60
N GLY A 255 -17.42 1.73 14.65
CA GLY A 255 -18.88 1.84 14.77
C GLY A 255 -19.28 2.50 16.09
N SER A 256 -20.54 2.25 16.48
CA SER A 256 -21.11 2.76 17.72
C SER A 256 -20.87 1.84 18.91
N ALA A 257 -20.05 0.79 18.78
CA ALA A 257 -19.71 -0.09 19.89
C ALA A 257 -19.04 0.70 21.02
N GLU A 258 -19.47 0.41 22.25
CA GLU A 258 -18.93 1.06 23.44
C GLU A 258 -17.64 0.37 23.89
N LEU A 259 -16.68 1.17 24.31
CA LEU A 259 -15.44 0.71 24.92
C LEU A 259 -15.73 0.29 26.36
N LEU A 260 -15.70 -1.01 26.63
CA LEU A 260 -16.03 -1.55 27.95
C LEU A 260 -14.80 -1.67 28.83
N ASP A 261 -14.99 -1.47 30.15
CA ASP A 261 -13.94 -1.72 31.15
C ASP A 261 -13.50 -3.19 31.12
N GLY A 262 -12.20 -3.44 31.04
CA GLY A 262 -11.62 -4.78 30.97
C GLY A 262 -11.46 -5.36 29.58
N ASP A 263 -12.01 -4.73 28.52
CA ASP A 263 -11.78 -5.12 27.14
C ASP A 263 -10.49 -4.54 26.56
N LEU A 264 -10.04 -5.13 25.45
CA LEU A 264 -8.98 -4.57 24.59
C LEU A 264 -9.59 -3.72 23.48
N CYS A 265 -8.83 -2.73 23.02
CA CYS A 265 -9.06 -2.02 21.77
C CYS A 265 -7.89 -2.31 20.82
N LEU A 266 -8.19 -2.85 19.64
CA LEU A 266 -7.26 -3.00 18.53
C LEU A 266 -7.49 -1.82 17.58
N ILE A 267 -6.44 -1.05 17.32
CA ILE A 267 -6.43 -0.01 16.29
C ILE A 267 -5.43 -0.40 15.23
N ASP A 268 -5.89 -0.41 13.98
CA ASP A 268 -5.09 -0.59 12.78
C ASP A 268 -5.39 0.59 11.86
N ALA A 269 -4.42 1.52 11.76
CA ALA A 269 -4.61 2.78 11.09
C ALA A 269 -3.29 3.39 10.64
N GLY A 270 -3.30 3.91 9.42
CA GLY A 270 -2.20 4.63 8.83
C GLY A 270 -2.66 5.79 7.96
N CYS A 271 -1.82 6.81 7.83
CA CYS A 271 -2.07 7.95 6.95
C CYS A 271 -1.38 7.80 5.60
N GLU A 272 -1.88 8.54 4.61
CA GLU A 272 -1.22 8.76 3.33
C GLU A 272 -0.58 10.16 3.33
N LEU A 273 0.73 10.21 3.10
CA LEU A 273 1.51 11.43 2.96
C LEU A 273 2.19 11.46 1.60
N ASN A 274 1.89 12.48 0.79
CA ASN A 274 2.46 12.66 -0.56
C ASN A 274 2.35 11.39 -1.43
N GLY A 275 1.22 10.68 -1.32
CA GLY A 275 0.94 9.46 -2.07
C GLY A 275 1.62 8.19 -1.51
N TYR A 276 2.21 8.22 -0.31
CA TYR A 276 2.79 7.04 0.35
C TYR A 276 2.04 6.70 1.63
N ALA A 277 1.75 5.42 1.81
CA ALA A 277 1.05 4.87 2.96
C ALA A 277 2.01 4.61 4.13
N SER A 278 1.45 4.58 5.34
CA SER A 278 1.96 3.90 6.52
C SER A 278 0.90 2.93 7.03
N ASP A 279 1.32 1.91 7.78
CA ASP A 279 0.47 0.84 8.27
C ASP A 279 0.89 0.41 9.69
N ILE A 280 0.03 0.67 10.67
CA ILE A 280 0.38 0.43 12.08
C ILE A 280 -0.80 -0.20 12.81
N THR A 281 -0.57 -1.34 13.44
CA THR A 281 -1.53 -1.88 14.39
C THR A 281 -0.96 -1.88 15.81
N ARG A 282 -1.78 -1.41 16.76
CA ARG A 282 -1.55 -1.54 18.19
C ARG A 282 -2.81 -2.05 18.89
N THR A 283 -2.62 -2.95 19.84
CA THR A 283 -3.71 -3.45 20.70
C THR A 283 -3.42 -3.09 22.16
N PHE A 284 -4.36 -2.47 22.83
CA PHE A 284 -4.18 -1.94 24.17
C PHE A 284 -5.43 -2.11 25.05
N PRO A 285 -5.28 -2.19 26.39
CA PRO A 285 -6.42 -2.33 27.29
C PRO A 285 -7.15 -1.01 27.46
N ILE A 286 -8.49 -1.03 27.33
CA ILE A 286 -9.35 0.17 27.39
C ILE A 286 -9.22 0.89 28.73
N ASN A 287 -9.02 0.14 29.83
CA ASN A 287 -8.84 0.69 31.17
C ASN A 287 -7.37 0.91 31.57
N GLY A 288 -6.41 0.67 30.65
CA GLY A 288 -4.99 0.82 30.89
C GLY A 288 -4.35 -0.31 31.70
N ARG A 289 -4.99 -1.49 31.81
CA ARG A 289 -4.43 -2.70 32.44
C ARG A 289 -4.80 -3.96 31.69
N TYR A 290 -3.80 -4.70 31.23
CA TYR A 290 -4.03 -6.03 30.68
C TYR A 290 -4.44 -7.02 31.78
N SER A 291 -5.43 -7.86 31.52
CA SER A 291 -5.66 -9.06 32.32
C SER A 291 -4.53 -10.08 32.08
N SER A 292 -4.42 -11.10 32.92
CA SER A 292 -3.37 -12.13 32.77
C SER A 292 -3.47 -12.86 31.42
N SER A 293 -4.69 -13.19 30.96
CA SER A 293 -4.91 -13.85 29.67
C SER A 293 -4.65 -12.94 28.48
N GLN A 294 -5.04 -11.66 28.55
CA GLN A 294 -4.72 -10.67 27.52
C GLN A 294 -3.21 -10.46 27.41
N ARG A 295 -2.53 -10.35 28.55
CA ARG A 295 -1.07 -10.18 28.61
C ARG A 295 -0.34 -11.39 28.04
N ALA A 296 -0.75 -12.61 28.36
CA ALA A 296 -0.15 -13.83 27.83
C ALA A 296 -0.23 -13.86 26.29
N LEU A 297 -1.41 -13.60 25.70
CA LEU A 297 -1.57 -13.55 24.25
C LEU A 297 -0.84 -12.36 23.61
N TYR A 298 -0.75 -11.22 24.29
CA TYR A 298 0.02 -10.07 23.82
C TYR A 298 1.51 -10.41 23.73
N ASP A 299 2.07 -10.99 24.78
CA ASP A 299 3.49 -11.36 24.84
C ASP A 299 3.84 -12.42 23.78
N ILE A 300 2.95 -13.39 23.52
CA ILE A 300 3.11 -14.37 22.43
C ILE A 300 3.11 -13.65 21.07
N THR A 301 2.18 -12.72 20.84
CA THR A 301 2.09 -11.99 19.58
C THR A 301 3.30 -11.10 19.35
N LEU A 302 3.78 -10.42 20.41
CA LEU A 302 4.99 -9.60 20.35
C LEU A 302 6.24 -10.45 20.04
N ALA A 303 6.40 -11.57 20.73
CA ALA A 303 7.50 -12.49 20.44
C ALA A 303 7.46 -13.04 18.99
N ALA A 304 6.26 -13.28 18.45
CA ALA A 304 6.09 -13.69 17.06
C ALA A 304 6.50 -12.58 16.08
N GLN A 305 6.16 -11.31 16.39
CA GLN A 305 6.59 -10.17 15.60
C GLN A 305 8.12 -10.02 15.63
N GLU A 306 8.73 -10.10 16.80
CA GLU A 306 10.19 -10.03 16.94
C GLU A 306 10.90 -11.14 16.16
N ALA A 307 10.36 -12.37 16.20
CA ALA A 307 10.90 -13.47 15.41
C ALA A 307 10.79 -13.23 13.89
N ALA A 308 9.69 -12.65 13.43
CA ALA A 308 9.51 -12.25 12.03
C ALA A 308 10.46 -11.12 11.61
N VAL A 309 10.68 -10.12 12.48
CA VAL A 309 11.64 -9.01 12.26
C VAL A 309 13.05 -9.56 12.03
N LEU A 310 13.50 -10.53 12.83
CA LEU A 310 14.82 -11.15 12.70
C LEU A 310 15.02 -11.87 11.35
N GLU A 311 13.96 -12.41 10.78
CA GLU A 311 13.97 -13.06 9.46
C GLU A 311 13.74 -12.08 8.29
N THR A 312 13.39 -10.82 8.57
CA THR A 312 13.19 -9.78 7.56
C THR A 312 14.53 -9.14 7.18
N ARG A 313 15.30 -9.84 6.32
CA ARG A 313 16.67 -9.42 5.94
C ARG A 313 17.06 -9.99 4.58
N PRO A 314 18.08 -9.42 3.91
CA PRO A 314 18.62 -9.97 2.67
C PRO A 314 19.03 -11.45 2.82
N GLY A 315 18.78 -12.24 1.78
CA GLY A 315 19.05 -13.68 1.75
C GLY A 315 17.92 -14.54 2.30
N LYS A 316 16.92 -13.95 2.94
CA LYS A 316 15.65 -14.58 3.30
C LYS A 316 14.60 -14.36 2.21
N THR A 317 13.62 -15.23 2.16
CA THR A 317 12.49 -15.08 1.23
C THR A 317 11.34 -14.35 1.91
N PHE A 318 10.41 -13.82 1.11
CA PHE A 318 9.21 -13.14 1.60
C PHE A 318 8.38 -13.97 2.60
N ILE A 319 8.44 -15.31 2.52
CA ILE A 319 7.66 -16.18 3.40
C ILE A 319 8.38 -16.51 4.72
N ASP A 320 9.70 -16.29 4.83
CA ASP A 320 10.45 -16.67 6.02
C ASP A 320 10.01 -15.93 7.29
N PRO A 321 9.73 -14.62 7.27
CA PRO A 321 9.13 -13.90 8.41
C PRO A 321 7.80 -14.51 8.87
N HIS A 322 6.93 -14.90 7.93
CA HIS A 322 5.66 -15.56 8.25
C HIS A 322 5.89 -16.92 8.93
N ASN A 323 6.79 -17.73 8.41
CA ASN A 323 7.09 -19.03 8.98
C ASN A 323 7.64 -18.92 10.41
N ALA A 324 8.48 -17.90 10.67
CA ALA A 324 8.99 -17.61 12.02
C ALA A 324 7.86 -17.21 12.98
N ALA A 325 6.98 -16.30 12.56
CA ALA A 325 5.82 -15.88 13.34
C ALA A 325 4.88 -17.07 13.65
N VAL A 326 4.54 -17.87 12.64
CA VAL A 326 3.68 -19.06 12.79
C VAL A 326 4.25 -20.02 13.82
N ARG A 327 5.57 -20.24 13.82
CA ARG A 327 6.22 -21.15 14.78
C ARG A 327 6.05 -20.66 16.23
N VAL A 328 6.27 -19.37 16.47
CA VAL A 328 6.14 -18.76 17.82
C VAL A 328 4.68 -18.76 18.25
N LEU A 329 3.76 -18.32 17.39
CA LEU A 329 2.31 -18.31 17.68
C LEU A 329 1.81 -19.72 18.00
N THR A 330 2.21 -20.74 17.20
CA THR A 330 1.75 -22.11 17.41
C THR A 330 2.28 -22.67 18.74
N GLN A 331 3.55 -22.40 19.09
CA GLN A 331 4.10 -22.79 20.39
C GLN A 331 3.33 -22.12 21.53
N GLY A 332 3.09 -20.82 21.48
CA GLY A 332 2.31 -20.10 22.48
C GLY A 332 0.88 -20.64 22.62
N LEU A 333 0.22 -20.99 21.52
CA LEU A 333 -1.12 -21.60 21.53
C LEU A 333 -1.11 -22.98 22.20
N LEU A 334 -0.03 -23.75 22.07
CA LEU A 334 0.16 -25.03 22.79
C LEU A 334 0.42 -24.81 24.29
N ASP A 335 1.25 -23.83 24.65
CA ASP A 335 1.58 -23.50 26.02
C ASP A 335 0.35 -23.03 26.81
N GLU A 336 -0.49 -22.19 26.19
CA GLU A 336 -1.77 -21.72 26.75
C GLU A 336 -2.89 -22.76 26.61
N LYS A 337 -2.62 -23.95 26.04
CA LYS A 337 -3.59 -25.04 25.85
C LYS A 337 -4.80 -24.69 24.96
N LEU A 338 -4.64 -23.69 24.11
CA LEU A 338 -5.62 -23.33 23.06
C LEU A 338 -5.56 -24.33 21.91
N ILE A 339 -4.41 -24.95 21.69
CA ILE A 339 -4.22 -26.16 20.92
C ILE A 339 -3.78 -27.28 21.87
N LYS A 340 -4.43 -28.43 21.84
CA LYS A 340 -4.08 -29.56 22.71
C LYS A 340 -2.97 -30.37 22.07
N LEU A 341 -1.86 -30.55 22.78
CA LEU A 341 -0.74 -31.37 22.31
C LEU A 341 -1.15 -32.81 22.02
N SER A 342 -2.13 -33.35 22.79
CA SER A 342 -2.72 -34.67 22.54
C SER A 342 -3.32 -34.83 21.15
N ASP A 343 -3.84 -33.74 20.57
CA ASP A 343 -4.56 -33.76 19.29
C ASP A 343 -3.59 -33.66 18.10
N VAL A 344 -2.46 -33.01 18.31
CA VAL A 344 -1.48 -32.68 17.25
C VAL A 344 -0.14 -33.42 17.41
N GLY A 345 0.19 -33.96 18.58
CA GLY A 345 1.38 -34.75 18.87
C GLY A 345 2.68 -33.96 19.00
N SER A 346 2.93 -32.94 18.18
CA SER A 346 4.12 -32.09 18.21
C SER A 346 3.86 -30.70 17.64
N LEU A 347 4.75 -29.74 17.91
CA LEU A 347 4.72 -28.41 17.32
C LEU A 347 4.80 -28.47 15.77
N ASP A 348 5.72 -29.24 15.24
CA ASP A 348 5.91 -29.30 13.79
C ASP A 348 4.67 -29.90 13.10
N ASN A 349 4.07 -30.94 13.70
CA ASN A 349 2.82 -31.51 13.19
C ASN A 349 1.62 -30.53 13.34
N ALA A 350 1.56 -29.74 14.42
CA ALA A 350 0.54 -28.69 14.59
C ALA A 350 0.63 -27.63 13.48
N ILE A 351 1.84 -27.24 13.09
CA ILE A 351 2.11 -26.31 11.99
C ILE A 351 1.70 -26.95 10.65
N GLU A 352 2.11 -28.18 10.38
CA GLU A 352 1.81 -28.91 9.14
C GLU A 352 0.28 -29.10 8.96
N LEU A 353 -0.42 -29.47 10.01
CA LEU A 353 -1.88 -29.60 10.02
C LEU A 353 -2.59 -28.24 9.93
N GLY A 354 -1.87 -27.11 10.14
CA GLY A 354 -2.44 -25.78 10.15
C GLY A 354 -3.36 -25.51 11.35
N ALA A 355 -3.14 -26.19 12.49
CA ALA A 355 -3.98 -26.05 13.70
C ALA A 355 -4.04 -24.59 14.19
N TYR A 356 -3.00 -23.80 13.99
CA TYR A 356 -2.92 -22.39 14.32
C TYR A 356 -3.90 -21.52 13.50
N LYS A 357 -4.33 -21.96 12.31
CA LYS A 357 -5.16 -21.17 11.38
C LYS A 357 -6.52 -20.78 11.96
N ARG A 358 -6.99 -21.52 12.96
CA ARG A 358 -8.20 -21.16 13.71
C ARG A 358 -8.05 -19.83 14.46
N PHE A 359 -6.83 -19.48 14.87
CA PHE A 359 -6.49 -18.34 15.71
C PHE A 359 -5.68 -17.28 14.97
N TYR A 360 -4.99 -17.69 13.91
CA TYR A 360 -4.20 -16.83 13.04
C TYR A 360 -4.38 -17.24 11.58
N MET A 361 -5.26 -16.53 10.86
CA MET A 361 -5.78 -16.95 9.56
C MET A 361 -5.28 -16.08 8.39
N HIS A 362 -4.48 -15.04 8.64
CA HIS A 362 -3.91 -14.18 7.61
C HIS A 362 -2.38 -14.34 7.53
N ARG A 363 -1.75 -13.65 6.59
CA ARG A 363 -0.29 -13.63 6.46
C ARG A 363 0.30 -12.57 7.37
N THR A 364 1.62 -12.70 7.63
CA THR A 364 2.37 -11.77 8.50
C THR A 364 2.79 -10.50 7.77
N SER A 365 2.76 -10.47 6.42
CA SER A 365 3.35 -9.36 5.67
C SER A 365 2.68 -9.16 4.32
N HIS A 366 2.68 -7.92 3.86
CA HIS A 366 2.47 -7.51 2.48
C HIS A 366 3.44 -6.38 2.12
N TRP A 367 3.64 -6.13 0.81
CA TRP A 367 4.41 -4.95 0.38
C TRP A 367 3.68 -3.68 0.78
N LEU A 368 4.44 -2.64 1.13
CA LEU A 368 3.94 -1.33 1.51
C LEU A 368 4.62 -0.25 0.66
N GLY A 369 3.90 0.77 0.26
CA GLY A 369 4.42 1.88 -0.52
C GLY A 369 3.40 2.94 -0.85
N MET A 370 3.17 3.21 -2.14
CA MET A 370 2.14 4.17 -2.57
C MET A 370 0.73 3.60 -2.36
N ASP A 371 0.58 2.29 -2.38
CA ASP A 371 -0.63 1.60 -1.95
C ASP A 371 -0.34 0.87 -0.64
N VAL A 372 -1.33 0.74 0.24
CA VAL A 372 -1.16 0.02 1.51
C VAL A 372 -0.79 -1.45 1.27
N HIS A 373 -1.51 -2.13 0.38
CA HIS A 373 -1.09 -3.40 -0.22
C HIS A 373 -0.40 -3.07 -1.54
N ASP A 374 0.89 -2.76 -1.47
CA ASP A 374 1.64 -2.25 -2.60
C ASP A 374 1.96 -3.33 -3.63
N VAL A 375 2.28 -2.86 -4.82
CA VAL A 375 2.58 -3.69 -5.98
C VAL A 375 3.95 -4.36 -5.86
N GLY A 376 4.13 -5.44 -6.62
CA GLY A 376 5.35 -6.24 -6.66
C GLY A 376 5.06 -7.73 -6.56
N SER A 377 5.87 -8.54 -7.23
CA SER A 377 5.69 -9.99 -7.18
C SER A 377 6.16 -10.56 -5.84
N TYR A 378 5.33 -11.39 -5.21
CA TYR A 378 5.68 -12.18 -4.03
C TYR A 378 6.51 -13.44 -4.37
N ARG A 379 6.51 -13.81 -5.64
CA ARG A 379 7.28 -14.95 -6.17
C ARG A 379 8.41 -14.42 -7.04
N ASP A 380 9.48 -15.19 -7.21
CA ASP A 380 10.62 -14.78 -8.03
C ASP A 380 10.18 -14.57 -9.49
N PRO A 381 10.26 -13.34 -10.02
CA PRO A 381 9.81 -13.04 -11.37
C PRO A 381 10.73 -13.62 -12.45
N LEU A 382 12.00 -13.91 -12.12
CA LEU A 382 13.00 -14.41 -13.06
C LEU A 382 12.87 -15.91 -13.32
N ILE A 383 12.19 -16.64 -12.44
CA ILE A 383 12.00 -18.08 -12.56
C ILE A 383 10.69 -18.36 -13.28
N SER A 384 10.76 -19.04 -14.41
CA SER A 384 9.57 -19.51 -15.13
C SER A 384 8.86 -20.61 -14.34
N GLN A 385 7.55 -20.53 -14.24
CA GLN A 385 6.76 -21.57 -13.60
C GLN A 385 6.79 -22.85 -14.44
N GLN A 386 7.26 -23.94 -13.86
CA GLN A 386 7.14 -25.26 -14.45
C GLN A 386 5.81 -25.91 -14.08
N ALA A 387 5.24 -26.69 -14.96
CA ALA A 387 3.97 -27.36 -14.71
C ALA A 387 4.06 -28.25 -13.46
N GLY A 388 3.16 -28.04 -12.50
CA GLY A 388 3.10 -28.78 -11.24
C GLY A 388 4.08 -28.32 -10.15
N GLN A 389 4.86 -27.27 -10.37
CA GLN A 389 5.73 -26.68 -9.35
C GLN A 389 5.32 -25.24 -9.03
N GLU A 390 5.30 -24.88 -7.75
CA GLU A 390 5.16 -23.49 -7.34
C GLU A 390 6.45 -22.72 -7.62
N LYS A 391 6.31 -21.46 -8.09
CA LYS A 391 7.46 -20.57 -8.17
C LYS A 391 8.02 -20.34 -6.76
N PRO A 392 9.36 -20.29 -6.59
CA PRO A 392 9.96 -19.93 -5.33
C PRO A 392 9.53 -18.56 -4.86
N TRP A 393 9.51 -18.34 -3.55
CA TRP A 393 9.26 -17.05 -2.95
C TRP A 393 10.38 -16.07 -3.31
N ARG A 394 10.01 -14.81 -3.49
CA ARG A 394 10.94 -13.72 -3.77
C ARG A 394 11.91 -13.52 -2.62
N LEU A 395 13.20 -13.36 -2.94
CA LEU A 395 14.20 -12.96 -1.96
C LEU A 395 14.00 -11.52 -1.53
N LEU A 396 14.11 -11.26 -0.23
CA LEU A 396 14.13 -9.93 0.33
C LEU A 396 15.44 -9.22 -0.06
N GLN A 397 15.34 -7.98 -0.47
CA GLN A 397 16.46 -7.16 -0.90
C GLN A 397 16.33 -5.76 -0.29
N LYS A 398 17.47 -5.10 -0.13
CA LYS A 398 17.55 -3.71 0.34
C LYS A 398 16.56 -2.81 -0.38
N ASN A 399 15.95 -1.90 0.35
CA ASN A 399 14.96 -0.93 -0.11
C ASN A 399 13.58 -1.52 -0.50
N MET A 400 13.34 -2.79 -0.25
CA MET A 400 11.96 -3.29 -0.18
C MET A 400 11.34 -2.86 1.14
N VAL A 401 10.03 -2.55 1.12
CA VAL A 401 9.27 -2.18 2.32
C VAL A 401 8.07 -3.09 2.44
N LEU A 402 7.86 -3.64 3.64
CA LEU A 402 6.78 -4.57 3.94
C LEU A 402 6.28 -4.38 5.37
N THR A 403 5.04 -4.79 5.64
CA THR A 403 4.49 -4.88 6.99
C THR A 403 4.96 -6.12 7.71
N ILE A 404 4.96 -6.09 9.05
CA ILE A 404 5.16 -7.28 9.91
C ILE A 404 4.06 -7.26 10.97
N GLU A 405 3.00 -8.08 10.76
CA GLU A 405 1.71 -7.95 11.43
C GLU A 405 1.12 -9.27 11.99
N PRO A 406 1.84 -10.07 12.78
CA PRO A 406 1.23 -11.25 13.39
C PRO A 406 0.10 -10.87 14.33
N GLY A 407 -0.86 -11.80 14.50
CA GLY A 407 -2.01 -11.61 15.40
C GLY A 407 -2.58 -12.91 15.92
N LEU A 408 -3.37 -12.81 16.99
CA LEU A 408 -4.16 -13.88 17.58
C LEU A 408 -5.60 -13.42 17.80
N TYR A 409 -6.57 -14.23 17.37
CA TYR A 409 -7.99 -13.90 17.42
C TYR A 409 -8.78 -15.06 18.02
N ILE A 410 -9.16 -14.93 19.28
CA ILE A 410 -9.77 -16.01 20.04
C ILE A 410 -11.28 -15.81 20.14
N ARG A 411 -12.02 -16.48 19.27
CA ARG A 411 -13.49 -16.47 19.31
C ARG A 411 -14.04 -17.47 20.31
N PRO A 412 -15.22 -17.23 20.92
CA PRO A 412 -15.88 -18.17 21.82
C PRO A 412 -16.11 -19.54 21.16
N ALA A 413 -15.77 -20.63 21.86
CA ALA A 413 -16.06 -21.99 21.49
C ALA A 413 -16.01 -22.90 22.72
N ASP A 414 -16.72 -24.03 22.70
CA ASP A 414 -16.85 -24.94 23.83
C ASP A 414 -15.53 -25.56 24.31
N ASP A 415 -14.56 -25.72 23.38
CA ASP A 415 -13.25 -26.28 23.66
C ASP A 415 -12.18 -25.23 24.02
N ILE A 416 -12.56 -23.94 24.10
CA ILE A 416 -11.68 -22.82 24.43
C ILE A 416 -12.04 -22.29 25.82
N PRO A 417 -11.05 -22.13 26.72
CA PRO A 417 -11.31 -21.51 28.01
C PRO A 417 -11.88 -20.09 27.89
N ASN A 418 -12.94 -19.80 28.61
CA ASN A 418 -13.67 -18.53 28.50
C ASN A 418 -12.84 -17.30 28.85
N VAL A 419 -11.74 -17.44 29.60
CA VAL A 419 -10.81 -16.36 29.95
C VAL A 419 -10.09 -15.78 28.72
N PHE A 420 -10.08 -16.50 27.60
CA PHE A 420 -9.49 -16.06 26.33
C PHE A 420 -10.53 -15.58 25.31
N TRP A 421 -11.83 -15.75 25.57
CA TRP A 421 -12.85 -15.40 24.61
C TRP A 421 -12.84 -13.91 24.27
N ASN A 422 -13.08 -13.62 22.99
CA ASN A 422 -13.14 -12.26 22.45
C ASN A 422 -11.84 -11.45 22.57
N ILE A 423 -10.70 -12.12 22.74
CA ILE A 423 -9.40 -11.46 22.69
C ILE A 423 -8.89 -11.49 21.26
N GLY A 424 -8.79 -10.31 20.64
CA GLY A 424 -8.13 -10.10 19.35
C GLY A 424 -6.92 -9.19 19.55
N ILE A 425 -5.75 -9.64 19.11
CA ILE A 425 -4.49 -8.91 19.23
C ILE A 425 -3.77 -8.97 17.88
N ARG A 426 -3.35 -7.81 17.37
CA ARG A 426 -2.40 -7.65 16.27
C ARG A 426 -1.38 -6.61 16.67
N ILE A 427 -0.12 -6.85 16.34
CA ILE A 427 0.99 -5.91 16.51
C ILE A 427 1.70 -5.80 15.18
N GLU A 428 1.75 -4.60 14.63
CA GLU A 428 2.21 -4.36 13.28
C GLU A 428 3.15 -3.19 13.20
N ASP A 429 4.19 -3.35 12.39
CA ASP A 429 5.14 -2.29 12.05
C ASP A 429 5.51 -2.34 10.57
N ASP A 430 5.83 -1.16 10.02
CA ASP A 430 6.42 -0.97 8.71
C ASP A 430 7.93 -1.24 8.76
N ALA A 431 8.41 -2.15 7.93
CA ALA A 431 9.81 -2.57 7.89
C ALA A 431 10.47 -2.23 6.54
N VAL A 432 11.54 -1.45 6.58
CA VAL A 432 12.42 -1.20 5.43
C VAL A 432 13.57 -2.19 5.46
N VAL A 433 13.74 -3.02 4.44
CA VAL A 433 14.87 -3.95 4.34
C VAL A 433 16.17 -3.17 4.12
N THR A 434 17.17 -3.41 4.97
CA THR A 434 18.49 -2.78 4.95
C THR A 434 19.56 -3.74 4.39
N ASP A 435 20.84 -3.41 4.50
CA ASP A 435 21.92 -4.30 4.05
C ASP A 435 22.07 -5.57 4.91
N GLN A 436 21.65 -5.54 6.19
CA GLN A 436 21.90 -6.64 7.14
C GLN A 436 20.64 -7.13 7.87
N GLY A 437 19.53 -6.39 7.80
CA GLY A 437 18.29 -6.66 8.52
C GLY A 437 17.15 -5.83 7.98
N CYS A 438 16.32 -5.30 8.88
CA CYS A 438 15.33 -4.28 8.55
C CYS A 438 15.32 -3.16 9.61
N GLU A 439 14.82 -1.99 9.20
CA GLU A 439 14.54 -0.85 10.06
C GLU A 439 13.02 -0.77 10.23
N LEU A 440 12.54 -0.76 11.46
CA LEU A 440 11.12 -0.54 11.77
C LEU A 440 10.87 0.97 11.85
N ILE A 441 10.27 1.54 10.82
CA ILE A 441 10.05 2.99 10.72
C ILE A 441 8.82 3.49 11.49
N SER A 442 7.97 2.59 11.97
CA SER A 442 6.74 2.88 12.73
C SER A 442 6.87 2.76 14.26
N ARG A 443 8.08 2.44 14.77
CA ARG A 443 8.35 2.27 16.22
C ARG A 443 8.30 3.57 17.04
N GLY A 444 7.86 4.69 16.46
CA GLY A 444 7.51 5.90 17.21
C GLY A 444 6.37 5.69 18.20
N VAL A 445 5.52 4.69 17.99
CA VAL A 445 4.55 4.20 18.97
C VAL A 445 5.03 2.87 19.57
N THR A 446 5.13 2.81 20.89
CA THR A 446 5.69 1.65 21.60
C THR A 446 4.89 0.36 21.40
N VAL A 447 5.57 -0.78 21.56
CA VAL A 447 4.97 -2.11 21.69
C VAL A 447 5.19 -2.71 23.07
N ASP A 448 5.93 -2.02 23.97
CA ASP A 448 6.09 -2.47 25.36
C ASP A 448 4.76 -2.35 26.09
N PRO A 449 4.21 -3.44 26.63
CA PRO A 449 2.89 -3.42 27.25
C PRO A 449 2.83 -2.55 28.50
N SER A 450 3.92 -2.34 29.22
CA SER A 450 3.93 -1.49 30.42
C SER A 450 3.90 -0.01 30.04
N GLU A 451 4.61 0.37 28.95
CA GLU A 451 4.55 1.72 28.41
C GLU A 451 3.17 2.01 27.79
N ILE A 452 2.58 1.03 27.08
CA ILE A 452 1.22 1.15 26.54
C ILE A 452 0.22 1.41 27.69
N GLU A 453 0.26 0.62 28.76
CA GLU A 453 -0.57 0.83 29.95
C GLU A 453 -0.37 2.24 30.55
N ALA A 454 0.85 2.74 30.59
CA ALA A 454 1.15 4.07 31.09
C ALA A 454 0.55 5.17 30.20
N ILE A 455 0.65 5.03 28.87
CA ILE A 455 0.06 5.97 27.89
C ILE A 455 -1.46 6.01 28.01
N VAL A 456 -2.13 4.86 28.12
CA VAL A 456 -3.60 4.80 28.25
C VAL A 456 -4.08 5.41 29.56
N ARG A 457 -3.29 5.30 30.63
CA ARG A 457 -3.62 5.90 31.94
C ARG A 457 -3.29 7.40 32.07
N SER A 458 -2.47 7.96 31.13
CA SER A 458 -2.14 9.39 31.14
C SER A 458 -3.29 10.24 30.58
#